data_a0a1121436a530f884d4a4ab820b4d06
#
_entry.id   a0a1121436a530f884d4a4ab820b4d06
#
_cell.length_a   1.000
_cell.length_b   1.000
_cell.length_c   1.000
_cell.angle_alpha   90.00
_cell.angle_beta   90.00
_cell.angle_gamma   90.00
#
_symmetry.space_group_name_H-M   'P 1'
#
loop_
_entity.id
_entity.type
_entity.pdbx_description
1 polymer ?
#
loop_
_entity_poly.entity_id
_entity_poly.type
_entity_poly.pdbx_seq_one_letter_code
_entity_poly.pdbx_strand_id
1 'polypeptide(L)'
;MDYQKAKITDTAEFNSVSSFSCINRKCIIITIVITIISICLIYKLKSGSSIPSEKINLSHYDYLIVGAGLYGSTFNYLARKEGKSTIIVEKRNTTGGNLYCDKIEGIFVHKYGPHIFHTDNKKVWDFVNSFVEFTPYQNQPISKMGDSLYNLPFNMWTYNQLWGVLTPEEANNKINEQKYQGDIKNLEDQAMSLVGKDIYEKLIKGYTEKQWGRECPNLPSFIIKRLPTRFRFDNNYFNDRYQGIPEGCYNTFIDKMINNTEVILSTDFNKNRDKYLKLADKIVYTGKIDEYFDYKFGKLEYRTVRWDNEIKDTKNYQGNAVINYASKDVPYTRVIEHKHFEPYNKEVQELPKTVVSYEFSEEWDDTKEGYYPVNDEKNSELYKKYKELADNEKNVIFGGRLAQYKYFDMKDIIEDVFKQFNI
;
A
#
# COMPACT_ATOMS: atom_id res chain seq x y z
N MET A 1 -18.52 -65.26 5.45
CA MET A 1 -19.95 -65.66 5.43
C MET A 1 -20.60 -64.67 4.49
N ASP A 2 -20.61 -65.00 3.25
CA ASP A 2 -21.48 -65.81 2.44
C ASP A 2 -22.80 -65.14 2.11
N TYR A 3 -22.88 -64.92 0.82
CA TYR A 3 -23.81 -65.39 -0.24
C TYR A 3 -25.12 -64.56 -0.34
N GLN A 4 -25.74 -64.29 -1.46
CA GLN A 4 -25.72 -64.74 -2.88
C GLN A 4 -26.62 -63.76 -3.69
N LYS A 5 -26.26 -63.49 -4.88
CA LYS A 5 -26.90 -63.65 -6.20
C LYS A 5 -28.38 -64.10 -6.26
N ALA A 6 -29.16 -63.38 -7.08
CA ALA A 6 -30.12 -64.04 -8.00
C ALA A 6 -30.42 -63.17 -9.22
N LYS A 7 -30.27 -63.75 -10.39
CA LYS A 7 -30.79 -63.43 -11.73
C LYS A 7 -32.23 -63.84 -11.86
N ILE A 8 -32.97 -63.30 -12.87
CA ILE A 8 -33.86 -63.99 -13.83
C ILE A 8 -34.68 -62.89 -14.52
N THR A 9 -34.51 -62.63 -15.81
CA THR A 9 -35.17 -62.99 -17.08
C THR A 9 -36.70 -63.04 -17.00
N ASP A 10 -37.47 -62.34 -17.84
CA ASP A 10 -37.85 -62.68 -19.20
C ASP A 10 -38.86 -61.69 -19.81
N THR A 11 -38.63 -61.38 -21.06
CA THR A 11 -39.47 -61.17 -22.23
C THR A 11 -40.97 -60.90 -22.11
N ALA A 12 -41.45 -59.87 -22.79
CA ALA A 12 -42.61 -59.97 -23.72
C ALA A 12 -42.61 -58.70 -24.69
N GLU A 13 -42.68 -59.09 -25.95
CA GLU A 13 -42.90 -58.24 -27.10
C GLU A 13 -44.29 -57.62 -27.10
N PHE A 14 -44.40 -56.36 -27.58
CA PHE A 14 -45.54 -55.90 -28.35
C PHE A 14 -45.13 -54.84 -29.38
N ASN A 15 -45.31 -55.22 -30.66
CA ASN A 15 -45.22 -54.36 -31.82
C ASN A 15 -46.38 -53.40 -31.90
N SER A 16 -46.13 -52.12 -32.22
CA SER A 16 -46.90 -51.37 -33.21
C SER A 16 -46.20 -50.05 -33.64
N VAL A 17 -45.82 -50.09 -34.84
CA VAL A 17 -45.75 -49.06 -35.90
C VAL A 17 -46.15 -47.63 -35.54
N SER A 18 -45.25 -46.68 -35.65
CA SER A 18 -45.48 -45.45 -36.43
C SER A 18 -44.17 -44.82 -36.88
N SER A 19 -44.10 -44.58 -38.17
CA SER A 19 -43.02 -43.94 -38.91
C SER A 19 -42.71 -42.51 -38.40
N PHE A 20 -41.52 -42.29 -37.89
CA PHE A 20 -40.95 -40.95 -37.84
C PHE A 20 -39.66 -40.91 -38.67
N SER A 21 -39.68 -40.01 -39.65
CA SER A 21 -38.67 -39.75 -40.63
C SER A 21 -37.28 -39.59 -40.02
N CYS A 22 -36.32 -40.21 -40.67
CA CYS A 22 -34.89 -40.09 -40.40
C CYS A 22 -34.44 -38.63 -40.56
N ILE A 23 -34.54 -37.80 -39.52
CA ILE A 23 -33.93 -36.51 -39.49
C ILE A 23 -32.42 -36.72 -39.39
N ASN A 24 -31.74 -36.45 -40.49
CA ASN A 24 -30.33 -36.62 -40.65
C ASN A 24 -29.55 -35.90 -39.55
N ARG A 25 -28.80 -36.63 -38.69
CA ARG A 25 -27.97 -36.07 -37.58
C ARG A 25 -27.15 -34.86 -38.00
N LYS A 26 -26.74 -34.78 -39.26
CA LYS A 26 -26.07 -33.62 -39.84
C LYS A 26 -26.92 -32.33 -39.85
N CYS A 27 -28.24 -32.47 -40.14
CA CYS A 27 -29.14 -31.30 -40.14
C CYS A 27 -29.35 -30.78 -38.68
N ILE A 28 -29.47 -31.66 -37.69
CA ILE A 28 -29.59 -31.21 -36.28
C ILE A 28 -28.33 -30.47 -35.80
N ILE A 29 -27.14 -31.00 -36.15
CA ILE A 29 -25.87 -30.35 -35.77
C ILE A 29 -25.75 -28.98 -36.45
N ILE A 30 -26.08 -28.87 -37.74
CA ILE A 30 -26.05 -27.59 -38.47
C ILE A 30 -27.02 -26.57 -37.87
N THR A 31 -28.23 -26.99 -37.48
CA THR A 31 -29.21 -26.10 -36.82
C THR A 31 -28.72 -25.62 -35.46
N ILE A 32 -28.12 -26.49 -34.66
CA ILE A 32 -27.54 -26.13 -33.37
C ILE A 32 -26.37 -25.13 -33.53
N VAL A 33 -25.48 -25.38 -34.48
CA VAL A 33 -24.36 -24.48 -34.78
C VAL A 33 -24.82 -23.10 -35.23
N ILE A 34 -25.81 -23.04 -36.13
CA ILE A 34 -26.41 -21.80 -36.62
C ILE A 34 -27.09 -21.03 -35.46
N THR A 35 -27.78 -21.76 -34.58
CA THR A 35 -28.45 -21.13 -33.39
C THR A 35 -27.41 -20.59 -32.41
N ILE A 36 -26.32 -21.29 -32.15
CA ILE A 36 -25.22 -20.82 -31.30
C ILE A 36 -24.52 -19.61 -31.93
N ILE A 37 -24.25 -19.61 -33.21
CA ILE A 37 -23.67 -18.46 -33.93
C ILE A 37 -24.59 -17.27 -33.90
N SER A 38 -25.91 -17.47 -34.08
CA SER A 38 -26.92 -16.41 -33.97
C SER A 38 -27.01 -15.83 -32.56
N ILE A 39 -26.95 -16.68 -31.53
CA ILE A 39 -26.94 -16.24 -30.14
C ILE A 39 -25.64 -15.46 -29.83
N CYS A 40 -24.49 -15.92 -30.32
CA CYS A 40 -23.22 -15.21 -30.18
C CYS A 40 -23.19 -13.87 -30.93
N LEU A 41 -23.84 -13.79 -32.11
CA LEU A 41 -23.99 -12.54 -32.85
C LEU A 41 -24.96 -11.56 -32.16
N ILE A 42 -26.05 -12.05 -31.60
CA ILE A 42 -26.98 -11.23 -30.81
C ILE A 42 -26.31 -10.77 -29.52
N TYR A 43 -25.49 -11.59 -28.88
CA TYR A 43 -24.68 -11.18 -27.73
C TYR A 43 -23.63 -10.13 -28.10
N LYS A 44 -22.94 -10.31 -29.25
CA LYS A 44 -22.01 -9.31 -29.79
C LYS A 44 -22.67 -7.99 -30.20
N LEU A 45 -23.87 -8.07 -30.75
CA LEU A 45 -24.67 -6.88 -31.09
C LEU A 45 -25.26 -6.19 -29.85
N LYS A 46 -25.56 -6.95 -28.78
CA LYS A 46 -25.97 -6.37 -27.49
C LYS A 46 -24.79 -5.88 -26.63
N SER A 47 -23.60 -6.48 -26.80
CA SER A 47 -22.36 -5.97 -26.16
C SER A 47 -21.73 -4.81 -26.93
N GLY A 48 -22.22 -4.51 -28.13
CA GLY A 48 -21.89 -3.29 -28.87
C GLY A 48 -22.78 -2.08 -28.54
N SER A 49 -23.63 -2.20 -27.51
CA SER A 49 -24.20 -1.01 -26.88
C SER A 49 -23.05 -0.29 -26.20
N SER A 50 -22.58 0.80 -26.82
CA SER A 50 -21.82 1.85 -26.16
C SER A 50 -22.24 1.92 -24.71
N ILE A 51 -21.30 1.70 -23.79
CA ILE A 51 -21.45 2.16 -22.40
C ILE A 51 -22.05 3.55 -22.54
N PRO A 52 -23.19 3.84 -21.90
CA PRO A 52 -23.71 5.19 -21.94
C PRO A 52 -22.54 6.04 -21.48
N SER A 53 -22.05 6.95 -22.31
CA SER A 53 -21.26 8.05 -21.84
C SER A 53 -22.22 8.74 -20.86
N GLU A 54 -22.09 8.45 -19.56
CA GLU A 54 -22.74 9.24 -18.54
C GLU A 54 -22.46 10.67 -18.95
N LYS A 55 -23.51 11.40 -19.25
CA LYS A 55 -23.44 12.83 -19.42
C LYS A 55 -22.94 13.33 -18.09
N ILE A 56 -21.62 13.49 -17.99
CA ILE A 56 -20.99 14.25 -16.90
C ILE A 56 -21.76 15.56 -16.97
N ASN A 57 -22.59 15.77 -15.97
CA ASN A 57 -23.29 17.02 -15.83
C ASN A 57 -22.17 18.03 -15.64
N LEU A 58 -21.93 18.88 -16.66
CA LEU A 58 -20.80 19.83 -16.70
C LEU A 58 -21.07 20.98 -15.71
N SER A 59 -21.35 20.64 -14.45
CA SER A 59 -21.30 21.59 -13.36
C SER A 59 -19.83 21.96 -13.17
N HIS A 60 -19.56 23.25 -13.11
CA HIS A 60 -18.24 23.77 -12.83
C HIS A 60 -17.99 23.69 -11.31
N TYR A 61 -16.82 23.22 -10.92
CA TYR A 61 -16.45 23.03 -9.52
C TYR A 61 -15.42 24.08 -9.07
N ASP A 62 -15.39 24.40 -7.77
CA ASP A 62 -14.30 25.22 -7.22
C ASP A 62 -12.96 24.43 -7.30
N TYR A 63 -12.99 23.13 -7.02
CA TYR A 63 -11.80 22.28 -7.06
C TYR A 63 -12.03 20.94 -7.78
N LEU A 64 -11.12 20.59 -8.67
CA LEU A 64 -10.91 19.22 -9.14
C LEU A 64 -9.70 18.65 -8.41
N ILE A 65 -9.88 17.51 -7.76
CA ILE A 65 -8.86 16.84 -6.97
C ILE A 65 -8.41 15.59 -7.73
N VAL A 66 -7.13 15.52 -8.06
CA VAL A 66 -6.51 14.39 -8.74
C VAL A 66 -5.87 13.47 -7.70
N GLY A 67 -6.49 12.32 -7.48
CA GLY A 67 -6.11 11.31 -6.51
C GLY A 67 -7.01 11.29 -5.26
N ALA A 68 -7.61 10.12 -4.99
CA ALA A 68 -8.45 9.83 -3.84
C ALA A 68 -7.66 9.22 -2.66
N GLY A 69 -6.37 9.51 -2.54
CA GLY A 69 -5.52 9.15 -1.41
C GLY A 69 -5.70 10.10 -0.22
N LEU A 70 -4.90 9.93 0.84
CA LEU A 70 -5.04 10.71 2.08
C LEU A 70 -5.00 12.22 1.86
N TYR A 71 -4.09 12.73 1.02
CA TYR A 71 -4.00 14.17 0.72
C TYR A 71 -5.29 14.68 0.07
N GLY A 72 -5.69 14.05 -1.05
CA GLY A 72 -6.88 14.48 -1.79
C GLY A 72 -8.15 14.36 -0.97
N SER A 73 -8.32 13.30 -0.19
CA SER A 73 -9.49 13.10 0.67
C SER A 73 -9.55 14.10 1.81
N THR A 74 -8.42 14.42 2.44
CA THR A 74 -8.34 15.45 3.49
C THR A 74 -8.64 16.84 2.92
N PHE A 75 -8.06 17.18 1.76
CA PHE A 75 -8.32 18.44 1.08
C PHE A 75 -9.81 18.57 0.70
N ASN A 76 -10.38 17.51 0.11
CA ASN A 76 -11.80 17.45 -0.22
C ASN A 76 -12.69 17.77 0.98
N TYR A 77 -12.45 17.09 2.11
CA TYR A 77 -13.24 17.31 3.32
C TYR A 77 -13.19 18.75 3.80
N LEU A 78 -11.99 19.34 3.86
CA LEU A 78 -11.82 20.71 4.34
C LEU A 78 -12.39 21.74 3.37
N ALA A 79 -12.18 21.58 2.07
CA ALA A 79 -12.77 22.46 1.05
C ALA A 79 -14.31 22.45 1.13
N ARG A 80 -14.91 21.28 1.24
CA ARG A 80 -16.38 21.15 1.38
C ARG A 80 -16.89 21.74 2.70
N LYS A 81 -16.14 21.63 3.77
CA LYS A 81 -16.46 22.26 5.06
C LYS A 81 -16.50 23.80 4.95
N GLU A 82 -15.69 24.38 4.04
CA GLU A 82 -15.73 25.80 3.68
C GLU A 82 -16.79 26.14 2.61
N GLY A 83 -17.68 25.19 2.27
CA GLY A 83 -18.76 25.41 1.30
C GLY A 83 -18.33 25.34 -0.17
N LYS A 84 -17.12 24.83 -0.46
CA LYS A 84 -16.60 24.68 -1.81
C LYS A 84 -17.13 23.42 -2.49
N SER A 85 -17.43 23.51 -3.77
CA SER A 85 -17.78 22.40 -4.63
C SER A 85 -16.52 21.66 -5.10
N THR A 86 -16.55 20.31 -5.02
CA THR A 86 -15.39 19.49 -5.33
C THR A 86 -15.77 18.26 -6.14
N ILE A 87 -14.86 17.82 -7.02
CA ILE A 87 -14.91 16.54 -7.73
C ILE A 87 -13.56 15.85 -7.62
N ILE A 88 -13.54 14.52 -7.49
CA ILE A 88 -12.31 13.73 -7.40
C ILE A 88 -12.17 12.85 -8.64
N VAL A 89 -10.97 12.81 -9.22
CA VAL A 89 -10.60 11.89 -10.29
C VAL A 89 -9.50 10.96 -9.76
N GLU A 90 -9.75 9.65 -9.80
CA GLU A 90 -8.85 8.63 -9.28
C GLU A 90 -8.46 7.64 -10.38
N LYS A 91 -7.14 7.40 -10.54
CA LYS A 91 -6.58 6.49 -11.54
C LYS A 91 -6.94 5.02 -11.27
N ARG A 92 -6.98 4.63 -10.00
CA ARG A 92 -7.32 3.29 -9.56
C ARG A 92 -8.84 3.07 -9.58
N ASN A 93 -9.24 1.82 -9.47
CA ASN A 93 -10.65 1.43 -9.31
C ASN A 93 -11.14 1.48 -7.86
N THR A 94 -10.33 1.99 -6.94
CA THR A 94 -10.60 2.12 -5.51
C THR A 94 -10.13 3.48 -4.99
N THR A 95 -10.77 3.98 -3.95
CA THR A 95 -10.33 5.12 -3.15
C THR A 95 -9.27 4.70 -2.12
N GLY A 96 -8.69 5.67 -1.39
CA GLY A 96 -7.74 5.41 -0.30
C GLY A 96 -6.26 5.47 -0.70
N GLY A 97 -5.95 5.40 -2.01
CA GLY A 97 -4.55 5.40 -2.45
C GLY A 97 -3.77 4.25 -1.80
N ASN A 98 -2.59 4.53 -1.24
CA ASN A 98 -1.78 3.49 -0.59
C ASN A 98 -2.32 3.04 0.79
N LEU A 99 -3.36 3.68 1.32
CA LEU A 99 -4.02 3.27 2.56
C LEU A 99 -5.12 2.22 2.34
N TYR A 100 -5.45 1.91 1.08
CA TYR A 100 -6.51 0.96 0.76
C TYR A 100 -6.22 -0.44 1.32
N CYS A 101 -7.24 -1.05 1.92
CA CYS A 101 -7.20 -2.40 2.45
C CYS A 101 -8.14 -3.32 1.64
N ASP A 102 -7.63 -4.47 1.21
CA ASP A 102 -8.48 -5.58 0.75
C ASP A 102 -9.08 -6.32 1.96
N LYS A 103 -10.19 -7.03 1.78
CA LYS A 103 -10.73 -7.94 2.80
C LYS A 103 -10.64 -9.38 2.30
N ILE A 104 -9.73 -10.17 2.88
CA ILE A 104 -9.44 -11.55 2.48
C ILE A 104 -9.73 -12.47 3.68
N GLU A 105 -10.55 -13.51 3.51
CA GLU A 105 -10.96 -14.44 4.58
C GLU A 105 -11.47 -13.73 5.86
N GLY A 106 -12.10 -12.57 5.70
CA GLY A 106 -12.60 -11.77 6.82
C GLY A 106 -11.57 -10.83 7.47
N ILE A 107 -10.30 -10.89 7.06
CA ILE A 107 -9.19 -10.11 7.61
C ILE A 107 -8.91 -8.91 6.70
N PHE A 108 -8.70 -7.73 7.27
CA PHE A 108 -8.24 -6.56 6.51
C PHE A 108 -6.75 -6.68 6.18
N VAL A 109 -6.45 -6.66 4.89
CA VAL A 109 -5.10 -6.76 4.33
C VAL A 109 -4.68 -5.40 3.80
N HIS A 110 -3.67 -4.79 4.41
CA HIS A 110 -3.09 -3.53 3.94
C HIS A 110 -2.39 -3.76 2.60
N LYS A 111 -3.10 -3.48 1.51
CA LYS A 111 -2.69 -3.86 0.14
C LYS A 111 -1.35 -3.30 -0.30
N TYR A 112 -1.01 -2.13 0.18
CA TYR A 112 0.21 -1.39 -0.22
C TYR A 112 1.20 -1.24 0.94
N GLY A 113 1.15 -2.17 1.88
CA GLY A 113 2.00 -2.20 3.07
C GLY A 113 1.30 -1.74 4.34
N PRO A 114 1.81 -2.16 5.51
CA PRO A 114 1.21 -1.83 6.78
C PRO A 114 1.35 -0.33 7.07
N HIS A 115 0.23 0.30 7.37
CA HIS A 115 0.17 1.69 7.77
C HIS A 115 -0.35 1.77 9.21
N ILE A 116 0.45 2.30 10.11
CA ILE A 116 0.09 2.60 11.49
C ILE A 116 0.09 4.12 11.62
N PHE A 117 -1.03 4.68 12.06
CA PHE A 117 -1.12 6.11 12.29
C PHE A 117 -0.42 6.49 13.59
N HIS A 118 0.42 7.51 13.55
CA HIS A 118 1.11 8.02 14.72
C HIS A 118 1.33 9.53 14.63
N THR A 119 1.21 10.24 15.74
CA THR A 119 1.43 11.68 15.83
C THR A 119 1.59 12.16 17.29
N ASP A 120 2.35 13.24 17.49
CA ASP A 120 2.34 14.01 18.75
C ASP A 120 1.35 15.17 18.69
N ASN A 121 0.86 15.51 17.51
CA ASN A 121 -0.08 16.61 17.31
C ASN A 121 -1.50 16.19 17.67
N LYS A 122 -1.97 16.67 18.83
CA LYS A 122 -3.32 16.38 19.31
C LYS A 122 -4.42 16.81 18.34
N LYS A 123 -4.23 17.91 17.62
CA LYS A 123 -5.19 18.41 16.64
C LYS A 123 -5.37 17.45 15.47
N VAL A 124 -4.28 16.89 14.98
CA VAL A 124 -4.28 15.86 13.93
C VAL A 124 -4.93 14.57 14.46
N TRP A 125 -4.61 14.17 15.70
CA TRP A 125 -5.23 13.01 16.34
C TRP A 125 -6.74 13.16 16.51
N ASP A 126 -7.19 14.30 17.02
CA ASP A 126 -8.63 14.60 17.17
C ASP A 126 -9.34 14.63 15.82
N PHE A 127 -8.69 15.18 14.80
CA PHE A 127 -9.21 15.22 13.44
C PHE A 127 -9.48 13.82 12.89
N VAL A 128 -8.51 12.90 12.93
CA VAL A 128 -8.71 11.55 12.38
C VAL A 128 -9.75 10.77 13.18
N ASN A 129 -9.79 10.91 14.52
CA ASN A 129 -10.78 10.27 15.38
C ASN A 129 -12.19 10.87 15.23
N SER A 130 -12.35 12.07 14.65
CA SER A 130 -13.67 12.61 14.34
C SER A 130 -14.41 11.84 13.23
N PHE A 131 -13.72 11.03 12.44
CA PHE A 131 -14.30 10.19 11.39
C PHE A 131 -14.56 8.76 11.85
N VAL A 132 -13.56 8.11 12.41
CA VAL A 132 -13.61 6.73 12.93
C VAL A 132 -12.75 6.65 14.17
N GLU A 133 -13.07 5.73 15.06
CA GLU A 133 -12.23 5.44 16.20
C GLU A 133 -10.91 4.81 15.74
N PHE A 134 -9.79 5.36 16.20
CA PHE A 134 -8.47 4.77 16.02
C PHE A 134 -8.14 3.92 17.26
N THR A 135 -8.28 2.63 17.10
CA THR A 135 -7.92 1.66 18.14
C THR A 135 -6.44 1.77 18.48
N PRO A 136 -6.07 1.91 19.77
CA PRO A 136 -4.67 1.99 20.16
C PRO A 136 -3.86 0.79 19.66
N TYR A 137 -2.79 1.08 18.95
CA TYR A 137 -1.89 0.06 18.41
C TYR A 137 -0.45 0.56 18.48
N GLN A 138 0.43 -0.23 19.11
CA GLN A 138 1.87 0.03 19.17
C GLN A 138 2.60 -0.92 18.23
N ASN A 139 3.29 -0.37 17.26
CA ASN A 139 4.10 -1.17 16.34
C ASN A 139 5.36 -1.67 17.05
N GLN A 140 5.54 -2.98 17.11
CA GLN A 140 6.67 -3.65 17.75
C GLN A 140 7.30 -4.67 16.80
N PRO A 141 7.94 -4.22 15.72
CA PRO A 141 8.52 -5.12 14.74
C PRO A 141 9.69 -5.92 15.33
N ILE A 142 9.89 -7.10 14.77
CA ILE A 142 10.99 -8.00 15.12
C ILE A 142 11.89 -8.11 13.90
N SER A 143 13.20 -8.22 14.09
CA SER A 143 14.17 -8.55 13.04
C SER A 143 14.62 -10.00 13.19
N LYS A 144 14.54 -10.77 12.08
CA LYS A 144 15.04 -12.14 11.99
C LYS A 144 16.36 -12.18 11.24
N MET A 145 17.37 -12.78 11.86
CA MET A 145 18.68 -13.06 11.25
C MET A 145 19.06 -14.52 11.50
N GLY A 146 19.03 -15.33 10.46
CA GLY A 146 19.12 -16.80 10.60
C GLY A 146 18.02 -17.33 11.51
N ASP A 147 18.37 -18.06 12.56
CA ASP A 147 17.46 -18.60 13.57
C ASP A 147 17.26 -17.69 14.78
N SER A 148 17.86 -16.50 14.77
CA SER A 148 17.78 -15.55 15.88
C SER A 148 16.75 -14.44 15.60
N LEU A 149 16.07 -14.00 16.66
CA LEU A 149 15.11 -12.90 16.64
C LEU A 149 15.62 -11.76 17.51
N TYR A 150 15.45 -10.53 17.02
CA TYR A 150 15.89 -9.31 17.69
C TYR A 150 14.78 -8.28 17.72
N ASN A 151 14.59 -7.60 18.84
CA ASN A 151 13.62 -6.53 18.97
C ASN A 151 14.04 -5.28 18.18
N LEU A 152 13.04 -4.58 17.62
CA LEU A 152 13.20 -3.26 17.00
C LEU A 152 12.24 -2.27 17.66
N PRO A 153 12.59 -0.96 17.68
CA PRO A 153 13.87 -0.36 17.28
C PRO A 153 15.01 -0.84 18.19
N PHE A 154 16.27 -0.56 17.83
CA PHE A 154 17.42 -0.98 18.64
C PHE A 154 17.29 -0.41 20.05
N ASN A 155 17.16 -1.29 21.03
CA ASN A 155 16.90 -0.97 22.43
C ASN A 155 17.59 -1.99 23.37
N MET A 156 17.40 -1.86 24.67
CA MET A 156 18.06 -2.75 25.62
C MET A 156 17.75 -4.25 25.41
N TRP A 157 16.54 -4.60 24.88
CA TRP A 157 16.27 -5.99 24.49
C TRP A 157 17.17 -6.44 23.33
N THR A 158 17.32 -5.59 22.31
CA THR A 158 18.21 -5.88 21.17
C THR A 158 19.66 -6.09 21.64
N TYR A 159 20.16 -5.22 22.51
CA TYR A 159 21.53 -5.29 23.02
C TYR A 159 21.73 -6.50 23.93
N ASN A 160 20.76 -6.85 24.76
CA ASN A 160 20.77 -8.07 25.55
C ASN A 160 20.79 -9.33 24.65
N GLN A 161 19.95 -9.38 23.63
CA GLN A 161 19.91 -10.49 22.66
C GLN A 161 21.22 -10.64 21.86
N LEU A 162 21.89 -9.52 21.56
CA LEU A 162 23.17 -9.55 20.83
C LEU A 162 24.36 -9.90 21.69
N TRP A 163 24.44 -9.34 22.90
CA TRP A 163 25.66 -9.32 23.73
C TRP A 163 25.47 -9.80 25.16
N GLY A 164 24.24 -10.11 25.59
CA GLY A 164 23.95 -10.51 26.98
C GLY A 164 24.06 -9.38 28.01
N VAL A 165 24.20 -8.11 27.58
CA VAL A 165 24.32 -6.95 28.46
C VAL A 165 23.01 -6.67 29.18
N LEU A 166 23.10 -6.16 30.42
CA LEU A 166 21.96 -5.91 31.29
C LEU A 166 21.74 -4.42 31.60
N THR A 167 22.77 -3.62 31.45
CA THR A 167 22.73 -2.18 31.78
C THR A 167 22.94 -1.28 30.57
N PRO A 168 22.41 -0.05 30.56
CA PRO A 168 22.69 0.95 29.54
C PRO A 168 24.18 1.25 29.36
N GLU A 169 24.95 1.22 30.45
CA GLU A 169 26.39 1.46 30.40
C GLU A 169 27.13 0.36 29.65
N GLU A 170 26.85 -0.92 29.96
CA GLU A 170 27.42 -2.06 29.25
C GLU A 170 27.08 -2.02 27.73
N ALA A 171 25.80 -1.73 27.40
CA ALA A 171 25.35 -1.62 26.01
C ALA A 171 26.08 -0.48 25.27
N ASN A 172 26.21 0.69 25.92
CA ASN A 172 26.91 1.83 25.34
C ASN A 172 28.40 1.54 25.13
N ASN A 173 29.04 0.85 26.07
CA ASN A 173 30.45 0.44 25.96
C ASN A 173 30.62 -0.50 24.76
N LYS A 174 29.75 -1.52 24.61
CA LYS A 174 29.77 -2.44 23.48
C LYS A 174 29.60 -1.73 22.13
N ILE A 175 28.73 -0.74 22.05
CA ILE A 175 28.56 0.07 20.85
C ILE A 175 29.83 0.91 20.59
N ASN A 176 30.37 1.59 21.60
CA ASN A 176 31.54 2.46 21.47
C ASN A 176 32.83 1.72 21.09
N GLU A 177 33.00 0.49 21.58
CA GLU A 177 34.13 -0.39 21.19
C GLU A 177 34.16 -0.69 19.68
N GLN A 178 32.99 -0.59 19.01
CA GLN A 178 32.82 -1.02 17.63
C GLN A 178 32.49 0.12 16.66
N LYS A 179 32.33 1.36 17.17
CA LYS A 179 31.99 2.52 16.34
C LYS A 179 33.07 2.84 15.33
N TYR A 180 32.64 3.14 14.11
CA TYR A 180 33.50 3.73 13.11
C TYR A 180 33.88 5.17 13.50
N GLN A 181 35.17 5.49 13.45
CA GLN A 181 35.73 6.77 13.88
C GLN A 181 36.24 7.64 12.71
N GLY A 182 36.13 7.16 11.47
CA GLY A 182 36.59 7.87 10.29
C GLY A 182 35.56 8.86 9.74
N ASP A 183 35.91 9.47 8.59
CA ASP A 183 35.01 10.37 7.87
C ASP A 183 33.80 9.63 7.30
N ILE A 184 32.60 10.16 7.48
CA ILE A 184 31.36 9.58 6.99
C ILE A 184 31.20 9.88 5.50
N LYS A 185 31.37 8.86 4.66
CA LYS A 185 31.30 8.97 3.19
C LYS A 185 30.03 8.33 2.62
N ASN A 186 29.48 7.33 3.30
CA ASN A 186 28.39 6.50 2.79
C ASN A 186 27.51 5.99 3.94
N LEU A 187 26.49 5.18 3.61
CA LEU A 187 25.55 4.60 4.57
C LEU A 187 26.26 3.63 5.55
N GLU A 188 27.21 2.83 5.10
CA GLU A 188 27.94 1.89 5.96
C GLU A 188 28.70 2.63 7.06
N ASP A 189 29.49 3.65 6.70
CA ASP A 189 30.24 4.49 7.66
C ASP A 189 29.27 5.12 8.67
N GLN A 190 28.14 5.68 8.18
CA GLN A 190 27.14 6.29 9.04
C GLN A 190 26.49 5.27 9.99
N ALA A 191 26.11 4.09 9.51
CA ALA A 191 25.53 3.06 10.34
C ALA A 191 26.50 2.60 11.43
N MET A 192 27.73 2.26 11.06
CA MET A 192 28.74 1.82 12.01
C MET A 192 29.13 2.91 13.03
N SER A 193 29.09 4.19 12.64
CA SER A 193 29.31 5.31 13.56
C SER A 193 28.20 5.47 14.60
N LEU A 194 26.97 5.06 14.27
CA LEU A 194 25.82 5.16 15.17
C LEU A 194 25.70 3.96 16.10
N VAL A 195 25.76 2.74 15.57
CA VAL A 195 25.37 1.51 16.29
C VAL A 195 26.49 0.47 16.42
N GLY A 196 27.66 0.71 15.82
CA GLY A 196 28.77 -0.22 15.81
C GLY A 196 28.62 -1.35 14.77
N LYS A 197 29.69 -2.15 14.63
CA LYS A 197 29.82 -3.14 13.58
C LYS A 197 28.81 -4.29 13.69
N ASP A 198 28.62 -4.85 14.87
CA ASP A 198 27.76 -6.04 15.04
C ASP A 198 26.29 -5.77 14.64
N ILE A 199 25.74 -4.63 15.07
CA ILE A 199 24.37 -4.24 14.73
C ILE A 199 24.28 -3.95 13.23
N TYR A 200 25.26 -3.26 12.67
CA TYR A 200 25.32 -2.99 11.25
C TYR A 200 25.31 -4.28 10.43
N GLU A 201 26.23 -5.19 10.68
CA GLU A 201 26.37 -6.42 9.89
C GLU A 201 25.16 -7.36 10.05
N LYS A 202 24.64 -7.50 11.28
CA LYS A 202 23.56 -8.45 11.56
C LYS A 202 22.16 -7.93 11.23
N LEU A 203 21.89 -6.66 11.47
CA LEU A 203 20.50 -6.17 11.47
C LEU A 203 20.22 -5.08 10.44
N ILE A 204 21.25 -4.42 9.88
CA ILE A 204 21.09 -3.30 8.96
C ILE A 204 21.50 -3.69 7.54
N LYS A 205 22.71 -4.18 7.36
CA LYS A 205 23.33 -4.37 6.04
C LYS A 205 22.44 -5.15 5.08
N GLY A 206 22.14 -6.40 5.39
CA GLY A 206 21.40 -7.27 4.49
C GLY A 206 19.96 -6.79 4.20
N TYR A 207 19.28 -6.22 5.20
CA TYR A 207 17.97 -5.61 5.03
C TYR A 207 18.04 -4.39 4.09
N THR A 208 18.97 -3.48 4.35
CA THR A 208 19.13 -2.23 3.59
C THR A 208 19.50 -2.50 2.14
N GLU A 209 20.43 -3.44 1.91
CA GLU A 209 20.87 -3.80 0.56
C GLU A 209 19.74 -4.47 -0.26
N LYS A 210 18.88 -5.27 0.36
CA LYS A 210 17.65 -5.76 -0.29
C LYS A 210 16.66 -4.62 -0.59
N GLN A 211 16.46 -3.72 0.37
CA GLN A 211 15.51 -2.62 0.20
C GLN A 211 15.92 -1.65 -0.90
N TRP A 212 17.22 -1.38 -1.04
CA TRP A 212 17.74 -0.41 -2.01
C TRP A 212 18.30 -1.04 -3.29
N GLY A 213 18.46 -2.37 -3.34
CA GLY A 213 19.03 -3.06 -4.49
C GLY A 213 20.51 -2.73 -4.75
N ARG A 214 21.21 -2.11 -3.76
CA ARG A 214 22.59 -1.64 -3.86
C ARG A 214 23.33 -1.93 -2.57
N GLU A 215 24.64 -2.13 -2.66
CA GLU A 215 25.50 -2.32 -1.49
C GLU A 215 25.56 -1.04 -0.63
N CYS A 216 25.61 -1.19 0.68
CA CYS A 216 25.63 -0.08 1.63
C CYS A 216 26.73 0.96 1.40
N PRO A 217 27.98 0.61 0.99
CA PRO A 217 29.01 1.59 0.63
C PRO A 217 28.64 2.49 -0.56
N ASN A 218 27.71 2.04 -1.42
CA ASN A 218 27.22 2.78 -2.59
C ASN A 218 25.94 3.58 -2.32
N LEU A 219 25.48 3.62 -1.07
CA LEU A 219 24.30 4.35 -0.65
C LEU A 219 24.66 5.61 0.15
N PRO A 220 23.92 6.71 -0.02
CA PRO A 220 24.17 7.95 0.71
C PRO A 220 23.95 7.79 2.23
N SER A 221 24.79 8.44 3.03
CA SER A 221 24.72 8.39 4.50
C SER A 221 23.41 8.88 5.09
N PHE A 222 22.72 9.81 4.43
CA PHE A 222 21.47 10.42 4.94
C PHE A 222 20.34 9.40 5.10
N ILE A 223 20.34 8.28 4.36
CA ILE A 223 19.31 7.23 4.43
C ILE A 223 19.15 6.70 5.86
N ILE A 224 20.26 6.58 6.60
CA ILE A 224 20.28 6.02 7.96
C ILE A 224 20.64 7.04 9.03
N LYS A 225 20.67 8.31 8.70
CA LYS A 225 21.10 9.38 9.63
C LYS A 225 20.28 9.45 10.93
N ARG A 226 19.04 9.00 10.91
CA ARG A 226 18.12 9.02 12.05
C ARG A 226 17.76 7.61 12.53
N LEU A 227 18.74 6.73 12.66
CA LEU A 227 18.50 5.40 13.19
C LEU A 227 18.15 5.51 14.69
N PRO A 228 16.96 5.09 15.12
CA PRO A 228 16.58 5.19 16.52
C PRO A 228 17.34 4.16 17.36
N THR A 229 18.06 4.63 18.37
CA THR A 229 18.74 3.81 19.37
C THR A 229 18.22 4.23 20.75
N ARG A 230 17.90 3.26 21.62
CA ARG A 230 17.35 3.52 22.95
C ARG A 230 18.08 2.71 24.00
N PHE A 231 18.54 3.37 25.06
CA PHE A 231 19.13 2.72 26.24
C PHE A 231 18.08 2.47 27.34
N ARG A 232 16.91 1.94 26.92
CA ARG A 232 15.82 1.50 27.79
C ARG A 232 15.12 0.30 27.15
N PHE A 233 14.38 -0.49 27.94
CA PHE A 233 13.58 -1.62 27.48
C PHE A 233 12.24 -1.11 26.92
N ASP A 234 12.22 -0.74 25.62
CA ASP A 234 11.07 -0.14 24.97
C ASP A 234 11.01 -0.59 23.50
N ASN A 235 10.06 -1.45 23.18
CA ASN A 235 9.84 -2.03 21.86
C ASN A 235 8.89 -1.21 20.98
N ASN A 236 8.29 -0.11 21.50
CA ASN A 236 7.44 0.72 20.67
C ASN A 236 8.25 1.39 19.56
N TYR A 237 7.93 1.10 18.31
CA TYR A 237 8.71 1.59 17.17
C TYR A 237 8.68 3.12 17.05
N PHE A 238 7.52 3.73 17.26
CA PHE A 238 7.36 5.18 17.19
C PHE A 238 7.56 5.83 18.57
N ASN A 239 7.98 7.09 18.57
CA ASN A 239 8.07 7.89 19.79
C ASN A 239 6.81 8.73 20.04
N ASP A 240 5.95 8.84 19.03
CA ASP A 240 4.76 9.69 19.09
C ASP A 240 3.77 9.19 20.15
N ARG A 241 3.12 10.14 20.80
CA ARG A 241 2.19 9.90 21.92
C ARG A 241 0.92 9.15 21.47
N TYR A 242 0.39 9.52 20.32
CA TYR A 242 -0.85 8.96 19.79
C TYR A 242 -0.51 7.99 18.66
N GLN A 243 -0.99 6.76 18.76
CA GLN A 243 -0.75 5.69 17.81
C GLN A 243 -1.97 4.79 17.70
N GLY A 244 -2.35 4.41 16.50
CA GLY A 244 -3.51 3.55 16.33
C GLY A 244 -3.76 3.16 14.88
N ILE A 245 -4.73 2.29 14.71
CA ILE A 245 -5.26 1.84 13.42
C ILE A 245 -6.77 2.08 13.43
N PRO A 246 -7.37 2.65 12.37
CA PRO A 246 -8.79 2.92 12.34
C PRO A 246 -9.62 1.64 12.29
N GLU A 247 -10.73 1.60 13.01
CA GLU A 247 -11.70 0.52 12.91
C GLU A 247 -12.21 0.36 11.48
N GLY A 248 -12.27 -0.88 11.00
CA GLY A 248 -12.63 -1.19 9.63
C GLY A 248 -11.55 -0.84 8.60
N CYS A 249 -10.31 -0.71 9.03
CA CYS A 249 -9.17 -0.28 8.26
C CYS A 249 -9.34 1.15 7.70
N TYR A 250 -8.40 1.61 6.88
CA TYR A 250 -8.41 2.98 6.34
C TYR A 250 -9.52 3.26 5.32
N ASN A 251 -10.16 2.23 4.76
CA ASN A 251 -11.24 2.41 3.79
C ASN A 251 -12.38 3.24 4.39
N THR A 252 -12.88 2.85 5.57
CA THR A 252 -13.96 3.58 6.25
C THR A 252 -13.58 5.03 6.58
N PHE A 253 -12.33 5.25 6.97
CA PHE A 253 -11.80 6.58 7.27
C PHE A 253 -11.80 7.49 6.02
N ILE A 254 -11.29 6.98 4.90
CA ILE A 254 -11.26 7.71 3.63
C ILE A 254 -12.68 7.96 3.11
N ASP A 255 -13.55 6.92 3.10
CA ASP A 255 -14.91 7.03 2.60
C ASP A 255 -15.72 8.10 3.33
N LYS A 256 -15.52 8.25 4.64
CA LYS A 256 -16.16 9.33 5.41
C LYS A 256 -15.66 10.73 5.04
N MET A 257 -14.39 10.88 4.68
CA MET A 257 -13.84 12.16 4.23
C MET A 257 -14.35 12.58 2.83
N ILE A 258 -14.65 11.62 1.96
CA ILE A 258 -15.14 11.88 0.61
C ILE A 258 -16.64 11.66 0.45
N ASN A 259 -17.36 11.42 1.55
CA ASN A 259 -18.80 11.20 1.54
C ASN A 259 -19.53 12.37 0.85
N ASN A 260 -20.51 12.05 0.00
CA ASN A 260 -21.26 13.00 -0.83
C ASN A 260 -20.39 13.81 -1.82
N THR A 261 -19.21 13.32 -2.19
CA THR A 261 -18.38 13.88 -3.24
C THR A 261 -18.46 12.98 -4.47
N GLU A 262 -18.57 13.56 -5.65
CA GLU A 262 -18.47 12.81 -6.91
C GLU A 262 -17.02 12.33 -7.09
N VAL A 263 -16.85 11.01 -7.28
CA VAL A 263 -15.54 10.38 -7.49
C VAL A 263 -15.56 9.59 -8.79
N ILE A 264 -14.71 9.98 -9.73
CA ILE A 264 -14.55 9.29 -11.01
C ILE A 264 -13.36 8.34 -10.89
N LEU A 265 -13.63 7.06 -10.70
CA LEU A 265 -12.63 6.00 -10.60
C LEU A 265 -12.11 5.54 -11.96
N SER A 266 -11.03 4.74 -11.96
CA SER A 266 -10.41 4.15 -13.16
C SER A 266 -10.10 5.17 -14.26
N THR A 267 -9.77 6.39 -13.84
CA THR A 267 -9.61 7.53 -14.72
C THR A 267 -8.26 8.21 -14.51
N ASP A 268 -7.43 8.15 -15.53
CA ASP A 268 -6.14 8.83 -15.55
C ASP A 268 -6.31 10.27 -16.01
N PHE A 269 -6.09 11.22 -15.09
CA PHE A 269 -6.18 12.66 -15.36
C PHE A 269 -5.25 13.09 -16.49
N ASN A 270 -4.01 12.60 -16.50
CA ASN A 270 -3.01 13.04 -17.48
C ASN A 270 -3.34 12.63 -18.91
N LYS A 271 -4.09 11.55 -19.12
CA LYS A 271 -4.55 11.13 -20.46
C LYS A 271 -5.60 12.04 -21.07
N ASN A 272 -6.34 12.80 -20.25
CA ASN A 272 -7.42 13.68 -20.70
C ASN A 272 -7.36 15.03 -19.98
N ARG A 273 -6.17 15.54 -19.70
CA ARG A 273 -5.91 16.74 -18.91
C ARG A 273 -6.74 17.95 -19.35
N ASP A 274 -6.76 18.26 -20.65
CA ASP A 274 -7.48 19.42 -21.20
C ASP A 274 -9.00 19.38 -20.93
N LYS A 275 -9.57 18.19 -20.86
CA LYS A 275 -10.97 18.01 -20.50
C LYS A 275 -11.20 18.36 -19.02
N TYR A 276 -10.34 17.84 -18.16
CA TYR A 276 -10.48 17.99 -16.71
C TYR A 276 -10.14 19.40 -16.20
N LEU A 277 -9.15 20.07 -16.82
CA LEU A 277 -8.80 21.46 -16.51
C LEU A 277 -9.96 22.43 -16.69
N LYS A 278 -10.95 22.09 -17.51
CA LYS A 278 -12.15 22.93 -17.76
C LYS A 278 -13.29 22.72 -16.75
N LEU A 279 -13.17 21.73 -15.89
CA LEU A 279 -14.23 21.37 -14.93
C LEU A 279 -14.18 22.16 -13.63
N ALA A 280 -13.06 22.80 -13.32
CA ALA A 280 -12.88 23.48 -12.05
C ALA A 280 -12.01 24.74 -12.16
N ASP A 281 -12.18 25.66 -11.21
CA ASP A 281 -11.34 26.88 -11.10
C ASP A 281 -9.91 26.54 -10.69
N LYS A 282 -9.73 25.53 -9.83
CA LYS A 282 -8.43 25.08 -9.33
C LYS A 282 -8.31 23.57 -9.35
N ILE A 283 -7.09 23.13 -9.55
CA ILE A 283 -6.72 21.70 -9.53
C ILE A 283 -5.88 21.42 -8.28
N VAL A 284 -6.19 20.33 -7.57
CA VAL A 284 -5.32 19.78 -6.52
C VAL A 284 -4.70 18.51 -7.08
N TYR A 285 -3.42 18.57 -7.43
CA TYR A 285 -2.74 17.47 -8.10
C TYR A 285 -1.85 16.70 -7.10
N THR A 286 -2.14 15.39 -6.93
CA THR A 286 -1.38 14.53 -6.01
C THR A 286 -0.57 13.44 -6.73
N GLY A 287 -0.57 13.44 -8.07
CA GLY A 287 0.21 12.52 -8.90
C GLY A 287 1.69 12.89 -8.97
N LYS A 288 2.44 12.18 -9.81
CA LYS A 288 3.87 12.47 -10.01
C LYS A 288 4.05 13.83 -10.70
N ILE A 289 4.89 14.69 -10.12
CA ILE A 289 5.11 16.06 -10.64
C ILE A 289 5.74 16.06 -12.04
N ASP A 290 6.67 15.17 -12.31
CA ASP A 290 7.32 15.01 -13.61
C ASP A 290 6.33 14.56 -14.70
N GLU A 291 5.38 13.69 -14.36
CA GLU A 291 4.30 13.25 -15.25
C GLU A 291 3.33 14.41 -15.57
N TYR A 292 3.04 15.28 -14.60
CA TYR A 292 2.24 16.47 -14.85
C TYR A 292 2.85 17.38 -15.92
N PHE A 293 4.17 17.52 -15.94
CA PHE A 293 4.91 18.32 -16.92
C PHE A 293 5.46 17.49 -18.10
N ASP A 294 4.82 16.35 -18.42
CA ASP A 294 5.15 15.49 -19.57
C ASP A 294 6.64 15.13 -19.63
N TYR A 295 7.26 14.93 -18.46
CA TYR A 295 8.67 14.56 -18.29
C TYR A 295 9.67 15.53 -18.96
N LYS A 296 9.34 16.81 -19.03
CA LYS A 296 10.11 17.86 -19.74
C LYS A 296 11.60 17.86 -19.43
N PHE A 297 12.00 17.56 -18.20
CA PHE A 297 13.40 17.52 -17.76
C PHE A 297 13.93 16.09 -17.55
N GLY A 298 13.13 15.08 -17.86
CA GLY A 298 13.41 13.68 -17.57
C GLY A 298 12.61 13.15 -16.40
N LYS A 299 12.71 11.84 -16.15
CA LYS A 299 11.93 11.14 -15.13
C LYS A 299 12.61 11.20 -13.78
N LEU A 300 11.83 11.45 -12.74
CA LEU A 300 12.22 11.26 -11.36
C LEU A 300 12.20 9.77 -11.00
N GLU A 301 13.13 9.33 -10.17
CA GLU A 301 13.26 7.93 -9.79
C GLU A 301 12.48 7.63 -8.50
N TYR A 302 11.91 6.44 -8.44
CA TYR A 302 11.16 5.94 -7.30
C TYR A 302 11.66 4.55 -6.90
N ARG A 303 11.34 4.12 -5.70
CA ARG A 303 11.38 2.71 -5.29
C ARG A 303 9.97 2.18 -5.28
N THR A 304 9.83 0.91 -5.59
CA THR A 304 8.55 0.21 -5.51
C THR A 304 8.67 -1.06 -4.69
N VAL A 305 7.52 -1.59 -4.29
CA VAL A 305 7.42 -2.85 -3.57
C VAL A 305 6.36 -3.74 -4.24
N ARG A 306 6.63 -5.03 -4.27
CA ARG A 306 5.68 -6.06 -4.66
C ARG A 306 5.27 -6.86 -3.42
N TRP A 307 4.01 -7.21 -3.35
CA TRP A 307 3.41 -7.94 -2.26
C TRP A 307 2.88 -9.29 -2.76
N ASP A 308 3.33 -10.38 -2.14
CA ASP A 308 2.79 -11.72 -2.37
C ASP A 308 1.97 -12.13 -1.14
N ASN A 309 0.66 -12.29 -1.32
CA ASN A 309 -0.25 -12.63 -0.25
C ASN A 309 -0.49 -14.14 -0.20
N GLU A 310 -0.41 -14.72 0.98
CA GLU A 310 -0.70 -16.14 1.22
C GLU A 310 -1.71 -16.30 2.36
N ILE A 311 -2.67 -17.22 2.18
CA ILE A 311 -3.57 -17.66 3.24
C ILE A 311 -2.91 -18.84 3.93
N LYS A 312 -2.79 -18.77 5.26
CA LYS A 312 -2.25 -19.85 6.08
C LYS A 312 -3.36 -20.50 6.88
N ASP A 313 -3.42 -21.84 6.86
CA ASP A 313 -4.38 -22.64 7.63
C ASP A 313 -3.94 -22.76 9.11
N THR A 314 -3.80 -21.61 9.75
CA THR A 314 -3.49 -21.50 11.18
C THR A 314 -4.04 -20.20 11.73
N LYS A 315 -4.39 -20.16 13.01
CA LYS A 315 -4.87 -18.97 13.70
C LYS A 315 -3.78 -17.88 13.83
N ASN A 316 -2.54 -18.29 13.98
CA ASN A 316 -1.39 -17.43 14.21
C ASN A 316 -0.17 -18.08 13.56
N TYR A 317 0.43 -17.38 12.60
CA TYR A 317 1.54 -17.92 11.79
C TYR A 317 2.91 -17.55 12.35
N GLN A 318 3.11 -16.26 12.69
CA GLN A 318 4.42 -15.77 13.10
C GLN A 318 4.45 -15.09 14.49
N GLY A 319 3.29 -14.93 15.13
CA GLY A 319 3.18 -14.39 16.49
C GLY A 319 3.41 -12.88 16.60
N ASN A 320 3.56 -12.17 15.50
CA ASN A 320 3.74 -10.72 15.45
C ASN A 320 3.24 -10.14 14.14
N ALA A 321 2.80 -8.88 14.15
CA ALA A 321 2.33 -8.23 12.93
C ALA A 321 3.43 -8.09 11.87
N VAL A 322 4.65 -7.75 12.26
CA VAL A 322 5.74 -7.43 11.32
C VAL A 322 7.04 -8.12 11.75
N ILE A 323 7.57 -8.97 10.87
CA ILE A 323 8.93 -9.50 11.00
C ILE A 323 9.77 -9.04 9.81
N ASN A 324 10.85 -8.30 10.11
CA ASN A 324 11.86 -7.91 9.13
C ASN A 324 12.89 -9.04 8.97
N TYR A 325 13.27 -9.35 7.76
CA TYR A 325 14.27 -10.37 7.46
C TYR A 325 15.60 -9.69 7.10
N ALA A 326 16.54 -9.71 8.04
CA ALA A 326 17.83 -9.05 7.89
C ALA A 326 18.81 -9.80 7.00
N SER A 327 18.69 -11.14 6.88
CA SER A 327 19.55 -11.96 6.04
C SER A 327 19.29 -11.72 4.55
N LYS A 328 20.36 -11.84 3.73
CA LYS A 328 20.26 -11.87 2.26
C LYS A 328 19.79 -13.23 1.71
N ASP A 329 19.74 -14.29 2.53
CA ASP A 329 19.35 -15.65 2.12
C ASP A 329 17.89 -15.75 1.67
N VAL A 330 17.08 -14.77 2.04
CA VAL A 330 15.68 -14.67 1.61
C VAL A 330 15.47 -13.41 0.79
N PRO A 331 14.67 -13.47 -0.27
CA PRO A 331 14.51 -12.35 -1.21
C PRO A 331 13.57 -11.24 -0.70
N TYR A 332 12.71 -11.54 0.26
CA TYR A 332 11.78 -10.55 0.83
C TYR A 332 12.40 -9.79 2.00
N THR A 333 11.95 -8.57 2.20
CA THR A 333 12.40 -7.67 3.27
C THR A 333 11.60 -7.86 4.54
N ARG A 334 10.28 -8.08 4.42
CA ARG A 334 9.36 -8.22 5.55
C ARG A 334 8.31 -9.30 5.29
N VAL A 335 7.81 -9.87 6.37
CA VAL A 335 6.57 -10.65 6.38
C VAL A 335 5.59 -9.98 7.32
N ILE A 336 4.38 -9.76 6.82
CA ILE A 336 3.30 -9.10 7.54
C ILE A 336 2.20 -10.12 7.81
N GLU A 337 1.81 -10.33 9.05
CA GLU A 337 0.61 -11.07 9.42
C GLU A 337 -0.49 -10.09 9.82
N HIS A 338 -1.44 -9.89 8.92
CA HIS A 338 -2.41 -8.79 8.99
C HIS A 338 -3.37 -8.88 10.16
N LYS A 339 -3.70 -10.07 10.62
CA LYS A 339 -4.61 -10.32 11.73
C LYS A 339 -4.18 -9.57 13.02
N HIS A 340 -2.88 -9.44 13.24
CA HIS A 340 -2.33 -8.75 14.40
C HIS A 340 -2.55 -7.22 14.42
N PHE A 341 -3.01 -6.62 13.32
CA PHE A 341 -3.40 -5.21 13.31
C PHE A 341 -4.78 -4.95 13.93
N GLU A 342 -5.55 -6.01 14.16
CA GLU A 342 -6.85 -5.97 14.82
C GLU A 342 -6.84 -6.77 16.15
N PRO A 343 -5.94 -6.48 17.13
CA PRO A 343 -5.73 -7.32 18.31
C PRO A 343 -6.96 -7.39 19.23
N TYR A 344 -7.84 -6.42 19.17
CA TYR A 344 -9.05 -6.34 20.00
C TYR A 344 -10.29 -6.89 19.30
N ASN A 345 -10.22 -7.18 17.99
CA ASN A 345 -11.32 -7.77 17.24
C ASN A 345 -11.37 -9.28 17.46
N LYS A 346 -12.19 -9.73 18.43
CA LYS A 346 -12.30 -11.14 18.80
C LYS A 346 -12.74 -12.03 17.62
N GLU A 347 -13.63 -11.53 16.77
CA GLU A 347 -14.10 -12.30 15.60
C GLU A 347 -12.93 -12.59 14.65
N VAL A 348 -12.11 -11.59 14.36
CA VAL A 348 -10.92 -11.76 13.52
C VAL A 348 -9.89 -12.67 14.20
N GLN A 349 -9.65 -12.51 15.50
CA GLN A 349 -8.67 -13.33 16.23
C GLN A 349 -9.04 -14.81 16.28
N GLU A 350 -10.34 -15.15 16.30
CA GLU A 350 -10.82 -16.53 16.35
C GLU A 350 -10.91 -17.21 14.97
N LEU A 351 -10.72 -16.50 13.86
CA LEU A 351 -10.68 -17.10 12.53
C LEU A 351 -9.63 -18.23 12.47
N PRO A 352 -9.94 -19.39 11.88
CA PRO A 352 -9.03 -20.52 11.82
C PRO A 352 -7.85 -20.32 10.88
N LYS A 353 -7.92 -19.30 10.04
CA LYS A 353 -6.91 -18.90 9.05
C LYS A 353 -6.32 -17.54 9.35
N THR A 354 -5.17 -17.27 8.79
CA THR A 354 -4.56 -15.94 8.77
C THR A 354 -4.05 -15.59 7.38
N VAL A 355 -3.84 -14.30 7.12
CA VAL A 355 -3.27 -13.79 5.85
C VAL A 355 -1.91 -13.17 6.14
N VAL A 356 -0.92 -13.62 5.40
CA VAL A 356 0.43 -13.08 5.44
C VAL A 356 0.83 -12.49 4.09
N SER A 357 1.54 -11.37 4.14
CA SER A 357 2.09 -10.71 2.95
C SER A 357 3.61 -10.69 3.01
N TYR A 358 4.25 -11.14 1.94
CA TYR A 358 5.70 -11.06 1.76
C TYR A 358 6.03 -9.81 0.95
N GLU A 359 6.89 -8.95 1.48
CA GLU A 359 7.31 -7.72 0.81
C GLU A 359 8.62 -7.93 0.05
N PHE A 360 8.59 -7.62 -1.24
CA PHE A 360 9.76 -7.61 -2.10
C PHE A 360 10.05 -6.18 -2.55
N SER A 361 11.22 -5.66 -2.25
CA SER A 361 11.65 -4.38 -2.78
C SER A 361 12.14 -4.56 -4.23
N GLU A 362 11.68 -3.71 -5.13
CA GLU A 362 11.97 -3.80 -6.55
C GLU A 362 12.40 -2.45 -7.12
N GLU A 363 13.14 -2.49 -8.24
CA GLU A 363 13.36 -1.31 -9.05
C GLU A 363 12.05 -0.86 -9.69
N TRP A 364 11.83 0.45 -9.65
CA TRP A 364 10.67 1.07 -10.26
C TRP A 364 10.89 1.27 -11.77
N ASP A 365 9.84 1.06 -12.53
CA ASP A 365 9.69 1.44 -13.93
C ASP A 365 8.27 2.01 -14.17
N ASP A 366 8.00 2.47 -15.39
CA ASP A 366 6.72 3.13 -15.72
C ASP A 366 5.49 2.20 -15.63
N THR A 367 5.69 0.90 -15.55
CA THR A 367 4.60 -0.09 -15.41
C THR A 367 4.21 -0.33 -13.96
N LYS A 368 5.00 0.20 -13.02
CA LYS A 368 4.84 0.00 -11.58
C LYS A 368 4.45 1.28 -10.86
N GLU A 369 3.79 1.13 -9.72
CA GLU A 369 3.50 2.27 -8.84
C GLU A 369 4.77 2.74 -8.12
N GLY A 370 4.98 4.06 -8.07
CA GLY A 370 6.05 4.66 -7.28
C GLY A 370 5.61 4.82 -5.82
N TYR A 371 6.35 4.21 -4.89
CA TYR A 371 6.04 4.31 -3.45
C TYR A 371 6.87 5.37 -2.74
N TYR A 372 8.17 5.37 -2.99
CA TYR A 372 9.13 6.20 -2.28
C TYR A 372 10.00 6.97 -3.27
N PRO A 373 10.06 8.31 -3.17
CA PRO A 373 11.02 9.11 -3.93
C PRO A 373 12.47 8.72 -3.59
N VAL A 374 13.32 8.64 -4.61
CA VAL A 374 14.77 8.48 -4.44
C VAL A 374 15.38 9.86 -4.27
N ASN A 375 15.55 10.31 -3.02
CA ASN A 375 16.01 11.65 -2.68
C ASN A 375 17.54 11.77 -2.71
N ASP A 376 18.20 11.22 -3.73
CA ASP A 376 19.62 11.49 -3.98
C ASP A 376 19.84 12.88 -4.58
N GLU A 377 21.11 13.28 -4.74
CA GLU A 377 21.46 14.60 -5.26
C GLU A 377 20.92 14.83 -6.67
N LYS A 378 21.08 13.85 -7.57
CA LYS A 378 20.58 13.89 -8.95
C LYS A 378 19.08 14.14 -9.02
N ASN A 379 18.29 13.37 -8.29
CA ASN A 379 16.84 13.50 -8.27
C ASN A 379 16.38 14.77 -7.55
N SER A 380 17.10 15.20 -6.52
CA SER A 380 16.82 16.46 -5.82
C SER A 380 17.04 17.68 -6.74
N GLU A 381 18.10 17.69 -7.54
CA GLU A 381 18.33 18.75 -8.54
C GLU A 381 17.28 18.70 -9.67
N LEU A 382 16.89 17.52 -10.10
CA LEU A 382 15.83 17.36 -11.11
C LEU A 382 14.48 17.85 -10.57
N TYR A 383 14.15 17.50 -9.32
CA TYR A 383 12.92 17.97 -8.68
C TYR A 383 12.85 19.48 -8.55
N LYS A 384 13.96 20.16 -8.22
CA LYS A 384 13.99 21.64 -8.17
C LYS A 384 13.51 22.28 -9.47
N LYS A 385 13.91 21.75 -10.63
CA LYS A 385 13.45 22.25 -11.93
C LYS A 385 11.94 22.09 -12.12
N TYR A 386 11.38 20.96 -11.68
CA TYR A 386 9.93 20.75 -11.72
C TYR A 386 9.19 21.64 -10.71
N LYS A 387 9.77 21.84 -9.55
CA LYS A 387 9.22 22.73 -8.52
C LYS A 387 9.11 24.19 -9.03
N GLU A 388 10.11 24.68 -9.74
CA GLU A 388 10.07 26.01 -10.39
C GLU A 388 8.92 26.12 -11.41
N LEU A 389 8.65 25.07 -12.18
CA LEU A 389 7.47 25.04 -13.06
C LEU A 389 6.16 25.05 -12.25
N ALA A 390 6.08 24.21 -11.22
CA ALA A 390 4.91 24.10 -10.36
C ALA A 390 4.58 25.41 -9.64
N ASP A 391 5.60 26.17 -9.21
CA ASP A 391 5.42 27.48 -8.55
C ASP A 391 4.86 28.55 -9.49
N ASN A 392 4.98 28.35 -10.80
CA ASN A 392 4.39 29.23 -11.81
C ASN A 392 2.95 28.86 -12.21
N GLU A 393 2.47 27.69 -11.80
CA GLU A 393 1.09 27.21 -12.04
C GLU A 393 0.12 27.88 -11.07
N LYS A 394 -0.56 28.95 -11.48
CA LYS A 394 -1.43 29.76 -10.60
C LYS A 394 -2.68 29.02 -10.10
N ASN A 395 -3.17 28.07 -10.88
CA ASN A 395 -4.44 27.39 -10.61
C ASN A 395 -4.23 25.92 -10.21
N VAL A 396 -3.01 25.49 -9.89
CA VAL A 396 -2.70 24.12 -9.49
C VAL A 396 -2.01 24.10 -8.13
N ILE A 397 -2.53 23.32 -7.23
CA ILE A 397 -1.94 23.02 -5.93
C ILE A 397 -1.29 21.64 -6.03
N PHE A 398 0.01 21.56 -5.98
CA PHE A 398 0.77 20.32 -5.96
C PHE A 398 0.93 19.85 -4.52
N GLY A 399 0.32 18.70 -4.18
CA GLY A 399 0.29 18.21 -2.82
C GLY A 399 0.48 16.70 -2.69
N GLY A 400 0.97 16.27 -1.53
CA GLY A 400 1.22 14.88 -1.23
C GLY A 400 2.58 14.36 -1.72
N ARG A 401 2.84 13.10 -1.43
CA ARG A 401 4.17 12.48 -1.57
C ARG A 401 4.76 12.55 -2.97
N LEU A 402 3.96 12.29 -4.01
CA LEU A 402 4.44 12.22 -5.39
C LEU A 402 4.59 13.61 -6.02
N ALA A 403 3.64 14.50 -5.79
CA ALA A 403 3.68 15.86 -6.34
C ALA A 403 4.73 16.73 -5.66
N GLN A 404 5.01 16.52 -4.38
CA GLN A 404 6.06 17.23 -3.65
C GLN A 404 7.39 16.47 -3.62
N TYR A 405 7.47 15.30 -4.26
CA TYR A 405 8.64 14.43 -4.31
C TYR A 405 9.32 14.28 -2.95
N LYS A 406 8.52 14.00 -1.91
CA LYS A 406 8.97 13.98 -0.52
C LYS A 406 8.40 12.77 0.22
N TYR A 407 9.22 12.18 1.09
CA TYR A 407 8.72 11.19 2.03
C TYR A 407 7.90 11.87 3.11
N PHE A 408 6.61 11.54 3.19
CA PHE A 408 5.69 12.01 4.20
C PHE A 408 5.12 10.84 4.98
N ASP A 409 5.05 10.97 6.29
CA ASP A 409 4.17 10.15 7.12
C ASP A 409 2.72 10.65 6.98
N MET A 410 1.75 9.85 7.42
CA MET A 410 0.33 10.22 7.31
C MET A 410 0.00 11.53 8.05
N LYS A 411 0.61 11.75 9.21
CA LYS A 411 0.47 13.00 9.97
C LYS A 411 0.94 14.22 9.18
N ASP A 412 2.10 14.09 8.51
CA ASP A 412 2.67 15.18 7.72
C ASP A 412 1.77 15.56 6.54
N ILE A 413 1.13 14.55 5.91
CA ILE A 413 0.14 14.76 4.85
C ILE A 413 -1.04 15.59 5.34
N ILE A 414 -1.60 15.26 6.51
CA ILE A 414 -2.74 15.99 7.07
C ILE A 414 -2.33 17.40 7.48
N GLU A 415 -1.16 17.57 8.10
CA GLU A 415 -0.62 18.86 8.49
C GLU A 415 -0.32 19.76 7.28
N ASP A 416 0.14 19.17 6.18
CA ASP A 416 0.40 19.93 4.95
C ASP A 416 -0.92 20.44 4.34
N VAL A 417 -1.99 19.63 4.37
CA VAL A 417 -3.32 20.09 3.98
C VAL A 417 -3.85 21.15 4.95
N PHE A 418 -3.69 21.01 6.26
CA PHE A 418 -4.11 22.00 7.25
C PHE A 418 -3.52 23.39 6.96
N LYS A 419 -2.26 23.46 6.54
CA LYS A 419 -1.61 24.72 6.14
C LYS A 419 -2.32 25.41 4.98
N GLN A 420 -2.89 24.65 4.02
CA GLN A 420 -3.65 25.22 2.89
C GLN A 420 -4.93 25.92 3.36
N PHE A 421 -5.46 25.55 4.51
CA PHE A 421 -6.70 26.09 5.10
C PHE A 421 -6.44 26.95 6.34
N ASN A 422 -5.20 27.30 6.63
CA ASN A 422 -4.78 28.08 7.82
C ASN A 422 -5.28 27.49 9.15
N ILE A 423 -5.29 26.18 9.23
CA ILE A 423 -5.79 25.40 10.41
C ILE A 423 -4.64 25.07 11.34
#